data_7abbac40feaab72aa9545a2951c35708
#
_entry.id   7abbac40feaab72aa9545a2951c35708
#
_cell.length_a   1.000
_cell.length_b   1.000
_cell.length_c   1.000
_cell.angle_alpha   90.00
_cell.angle_beta   90.00
_cell.angle_gamma   90.00
#
_symmetry.space_group_name_H-M   'P 1'
#
loop_
_entity.id
_entity.type
_entity.pdbx_description
1 polymer ?
#
loop_
_entity_poly.entity_id
_entity_poly.type
_entity_poly.pdbx_seq_one_letter_code
_entity_poly.pdbx_strand_id
1 'polypeptide(L)'
;KQLTNDKLGIQGFRFSPDGKKVILIKELPYHGTIKENPSDLPLATGRLVTDMNYRHWDHYVESLLHPFVADVAEDGTINAGEDILKDEPFECPMAPFGGIEQLAWSPDSKTIAYTCRKKEGVQYAISTDSDIYLYNIGTRETRNLCKEAGYVEPKIDATKSMKNQAVNAPENLKNNPGYDVNPQFSADGKYIAWQSMARDGYESDRNRLCVYELATGKKNYVSEKFDSNVEGFVWNKDNKSLSFIGVWHGTLNLYQANFKGEVKQITNEWADYGSISLANNGNKLLATKASMSHPTDIYIVTPGKDAKSTKVEQITHENDHILSQLNLGKCEQRWVKTTDGKQMLVWIMLPSNFDANKKYPTLLFCEGGPQSPVSQFWSYRWNIQIMAANGYVIVLPNRRGLPGFGSAWNEEISGDWTGQCMNDYLSAIDDAANNL
;
A
#
# COMPACT_ATOMS: atom_id res chain seq x y z
N LYS A 1 -15.94 27.29 -9.22
CA LYS A 1 -16.84 26.96 -10.34
C LYS A 1 -17.12 25.46 -10.32
N GLN A 2 -18.36 25.02 -10.42
CA GLN A 2 -18.73 23.63 -10.64
C GLN A 2 -18.38 23.25 -12.09
N LEU A 3 -17.66 22.14 -12.27
CA LEU A 3 -17.18 21.67 -13.59
C LEU A 3 -17.97 20.46 -14.11
N THR A 4 -18.61 19.70 -13.22
CA THR A 4 -19.44 18.54 -13.55
C THR A 4 -20.81 18.65 -12.93
N ASN A 5 -21.81 18.03 -13.55
CA ASN A 5 -23.15 17.84 -13.00
C ASN A 5 -23.61 16.41 -13.31
N ASP A 6 -22.87 15.45 -12.75
CA ASP A 6 -23.11 14.03 -12.95
C ASP A 6 -24.06 13.48 -11.87
N LYS A 7 -25.11 12.74 -12.29
CA LYS A 7 -26.10 12.17 -11.36
C LYS A 7 -25.52 11.05 -10.51
N LEU A 8 -24.48 10.37 -10.99
CA LEU A 8 -23.81 9.29 -10.25
C LEU A 8 -22.81 9.81 -9.22
N GLY A 9 -22.49 11.13 -9.27
CA GLY A 9 -21.42 11.70 -8.48
C GLY A 9 -20.03 11.32 -9.00
N ILE A 10 -18.99 11.92 -8.43
CA ILE A 10 -17.58 11.68 -8.80
C ILE A 10 -16.82 11.28 -7.55
N GLN A 11 -16.31 10.05 -7.49
CA GLN A 11 -15.54 9.51 -6.38
C GLN A 11 -14.04 9.87 -6.47
N GLY A 12 -13.55 10.18 -7.67
CA GLY A 12 -12.18 10.59 -7.91
C GLY A 12 -11.99 11.12 -9.33
N PHE A 13 -10.90 11.85 -9.56
CA PHE A 13 -10.59 12.34 -10.89
C PHE A 13 -9.08 12.50 -11.10
N ARG A 14 -8.65 12.45 -12.38
CA ARG A 14 -7.28 12.72 -12.79
C ARG A 14 -7.24 13.30 -14.20
N PHE A 15 -6.75 14.54 -14.33
CA PHE A 15 -6.57 15.19 -15.63
C PHE A 15 -5.45 14.52 -16.45
N SER A 16 -5.63 14.50 -17.77
CA SER A 16 -4.57 14.14 -18.70
C SER A 16 -3.43 15.17 -18.65
N PRO A 17 -2.18 14.81 -18.97
CA PRO A 17 -1.05 15.74 -19.00
C PRO A 17 -1.25 16.97 -19.89
N ASP A 18 -1.99 16.84 -21.01
CA ASP A 18 -2.33 17.95 -21.91
C ASP A 18 -3.55 18.79 -21.45
N GLY A 19 -4.22 18.39 -20.36
CA GLY A 19 -5.38 19.07 -19.80
C GLY A 19 -6.68 18.96 -20.61
N LYS A 20 -6.69 18.20 -21.71
CA LYS A 20 -7.84 18.11 -22.61
C LYS A 20 -8.84 17.03 -22.23
N LYS A 21 -8.41 16.08 -21.40
CA LYS A 21 -9.25 14.98 -20.93
C LYS A 21 -9.09 14.80 -19.43
N VAL A 22 -10.04 14.08 -18.85
CA VAL A 22 -10.02 13.73 -17.44
C VAL A 22 -10.57 12.31 -17.26
N ILE A 23 -9.94 11.52 -16.40
CA ILE A 23 -10.53 10.31 -15.85
C ILE A 23 -11.46 10.72 -14.72
N LEU A 24 -12.69 10.23 -14.74
CA LEU A 24 -13.68 10.39 -13.67
C LEU A 24 -14.01 9.01 -13.12
N ILE A 25 -13.93 8.81 -11.83
CA ILE A 25 -14.38 7.59 -11.17
C ILE A 25 -15.83 7.76 -10.78
N LYS A 26 -16.70 6.90 -11.32
CA LYS A 26 -18.14 6.91 -11.04
C LYS A 26 -18.58 5.57 -10.49
N GLU A 27 -19.61 5.63 -9.66
CA GLU A 27 -20.21 4.45 -9.04
C GLU A 27 -21.44 4.02 -9.85
N LEU A 28 -21.39 2.82 -10.45
CA LEU A 28 -22.48 2.27 -11.25
C LEU A 28 -23.25 1.21 -10.45
N PRO A 29 -24.60 1.16 -10.54
CA PRO A 29 -25.38 0.11 -9.92
C PRO A 29 -24.94 -1.28 -10.38
N TYR A 30 -24.80 -2.20 -9.44
CA TYR A 30 -24.45 -3.60 -9.69
C TYR A 30 -25.53 -4.54 -9.16
N HIS A 31 -26.10 -5.35 -10.03
CA HIS A 31 -27.23 -6.22 -9.72
C HIS A 31 -26.89 -7.73 -9.79
N GLY A 32 -25.57 -8.07 -9.84
CA GLY A 32 -25.13 -9.43 -10.17
C GLY A 32 -25.46 -10.50 -9.14
N THR A 33 -25.40 -10.19 -7.85
CA THR A 33 -25.37 -11.19 -6.78
C THR A 33 -26.43 -11.04 -5.71
N ILE A 34 -27.01 -9.87 -5.52
CA ILE A 34 -28.02 -9.63 -4.50
C ILE A 34 -29.41 -9.63 -5.15
N LYS A 35 -30.27 -10.54 -4.72
CA LYS A 35 -31.67 -10.55 -5.12
C LYS A 35 -32.50 -9.83 -4.08
N GLU A 36 -33.42 -9.00 -4.54
CA GLU A 36 -34.40 -8.37 -3.67
C GLU A 36 -35.27 -9.39 -2.93
N ASN A 37 -35.71 -9.01 -1.76
CA ASN A 37 -36.65 -9.84 -1.00
C ASN A 37 -37.96 -10.05 -1.77
N PRO A 38 -38.64 -11.16 -1.55
CA PRO A 38 -39.98 -11.38 -2.10
C PRO A 38 -40.88 -10.20 -1.82
N SER A 39 -41.71 -9.81 -2.79
CA SER A 39 -42.61 -8.65 -2.71
C SER A 39 -43.71 -8.82 -1.62
N ASP A 40 -43.97 -10.05 -1.15
CA ASP A 40 -44.87 -10.36 -0.09
C ASP A 40 -44.28 -10.17 1.32
N LEU A 41 -43.00 -9.84 1.42
CA LEU A 41 -42.30 -9.59 2.69
C LEU A 41 -41.67 -8.17 2.73
N PRO A 42 -42.47 -7.09 2.62
CA PRO A 42 -41.96 -5.73 2.41
C PRO A 42 -41.18 -5.16 3.62
N LEU A 43 -41.33 -5.77 4.80
CA LEU A 43 -40.58 -5.35 6.00
C LEU A 43 -39.33 -6.24 6.26
N ALA A 44 -39.11 -7.25 5.43
CA ALA A 44 -37.90 -8.09 5.59
C ALA A 44 -36.64 -7.33 5.21
N THR A 45 -35.61 -7.45 6.04
CA THR A 45 -34.26 -6.84 5.79
C THR A 45 -33.22 -7.86 5.36
N GLY A 46 -33.63 -9.13 5.22
CA GLY A 46 -32.76 -10.21 4.76
C GLY A 46 -32.38 -10.02 3.28
N ARG A 47 -31.23 -10.51 2.88
CA ARG A 47 -30.74 -10.48 1.49
C ARG A 47 -30.49 -11.89 0.99
N LEU A 48 -30.90 -12.20 -0.21
CA LEU A 48 -30.59 -13.46 -0.87
C LEU A 48 -29.33 -13.26 -1.73
N VAL A 49 -28.25 -13.89 -1.30
CA VAL A 49 -26.95 -13.81 -1.99
C VAL A 49 -26.70 -15.14 -2.69
N THR A 50 -26.34 -15.08 -3.99
CA THR A 50 -26.09 -16.26 -4.82
C THR A 50 -24.66 -16.33 -5.34
N ASP A 51 -23.82 -15.36 -4.98
CA ASP A 51 -22.42 -15.26 -5.39
C ASP A 51 -21.55 -14.82 -4.20
N MET A 52 -20.25 -15.15 -4.26
CA MET A 52 -19.28 -14.77 -3.22
C MET A 52 -18.89 -13.30 -3.31
N ASN A 53 -19.03 -12.65 -4.47
CA ASN A 53 -18.78 -11.21 -4.63
C ASN A 53 -20.00 -10.38 -4.17
N TYR A 54 -20.44 -10.62 -2.95
CA TYR A 54 -21.58 -9.90 -2.38
C TYR A 54 -21.16 -8.85 -1.35
N ARG A 55 -19.92 -8.82 -0.96
CA ARG A 55 -19.43 -7.97 0.10
C ARG A 55 -17.99 -7.53 -0.07
N HIS A 56 -17.73 -6.25 0.15
CA HIS A 56 -16.40 -5.70 0.35
C HIS A 56 -16.28 -5.28 1.82
N TRP A 57 -15.51 -6.04 2.58
CA TRP A 57 -15.31 -5.87 4.01
C TRP A 57 -16.64 -5.75 4.78
N ASP A 58 -17.11 -4.53 5.10
CA ASP A 58 -18.33 -4.28 5.89
C ASP A 58 -19.53 -3.80 5.03
N HIS A 59 -19.34 -3.61 3.72
CA HIS A 59 -20.37 -3.15 2.79
C HIS A 59 -20.84 -4.24 1.85
N TYR A 60 -22.13 -4.27 1.55
CA TYR A 60 -22.64 -5.07 0.43
C TYR A 60 -22.25 -4.43 -0.89
N VAL A 61 -21.95 -5.28 -1.88
CA VAL A 61 -21.64 -4.81 -3.26
C VAL A 61 -22.98 -4.53 -3.96
N GLU A 62 -23.38 -3.27 -3.95
CA GLU A 62 -24.59 -2.77 -4.62
C GLU A 62 -24.22 -1.93 -5.85
N SER A 63 -22.95 -1.58 -5.95
CA SER A 63 -22.35 -0.77 -7.02
C SER A 63 -20.90 -1.15 -7.26
N LEU A 64 -20.39 -0.80 -8.43
CA LEU A 64 -18.99 -0.95 -8.82
C LEU A 64 -18.43 0.40 -9.27
N LEU A 65 -17.16 0.63 -8.98
CA LEU A 65 -16.44 1.80 -9.45
C LEU A 65 -15.92 1.58 -10.87
N HIS A 66 -16.28 2.47 -11.79
CA HIS A 66 -15.78 2.46 -13.15
C HIS A 66 -15.06 3.76 -13.50
N PRO A 67 -13.94 3.71 -14.24
CA PRO A 67 -13.28 4.89 -14.79
C PRO A 67 -13.91 5.31 -16.11
N PHE A 68 -14.26 6.60 -16.19
CA PHE A 68 -14.78 7.24 -17.39
C PHE A 68 -13.77 8.22 -17.95
N VAL A 69 -13.60 8.25 -19.26
CA VAL A 69 -12.78 9.24 -19.95
C VAL A 69 -13.67 10.33 -20.49
N ALA A 70 -13.55 11.52 -19.94
CA ALA A 70 -14.33 12.71 -20.33
C ALA A 70 -13.47 13.76 -21.01
N ASP A 71 -14.05 14.54 -21.91
CA ASP A 71 -13.42 15.70 -22.50
C ASP A 71 -13.57 16.93 -21.61
N VAL A 72 -12.54 17.76 -21.61
CA VAL A 72 -12.51 19.05 -20.92
C VAL A 72 -12.62 20.15 -21.99
N ALA A 73 -13.72 20.90 -21.98
CA ALA A 73 -13.94 22.01 -22.89
C ALA A 73 -13.05 23.21 -22.52
N GLU A 74 -12.90 24.17 -23.44
CA GLU A 74 -12.11 25.40 -23.22
C GLU A 74 -12.59 26.24 -22.03
N ASP A 75 -13.91 26.25 -21.75
CA ASP A 75 -14.49 26.91 -20.58
C ASP A 75 -14.30 26.12 -19.27
N GLY A 76 -13.69 24.96 -19.33
CA GLY A 76 -13.45 24.01 -18.25
C GLY A 76 -14.64 23.08 -17.96
N THR A 77 -15.72 23.12 -18.74
CA THR A 77 -16.82 22.17 -18.59
C THR A 77 -16.40 20.77 -18.97
N ILE A 78 -16.86 19.77 -18.21
CA ILE A 78 -16.52 18.36 -18.40
C ILE A 78 -17.80 17.62 -18.80
N ASN A 79 -17.74 16.84 -19.89
CA ASN A 79 -18.85 15.99 -20.33
C ASN A 79 -19.00 14.73 -19.47
N ALA A 80 -20.02 13.91 -19.75
CA ALA A 80 -20.29 12.70 -18.99
C ALA A 80 -19.18 11.62 -19.11
N GLY A 81 -18.38 11.68 -20.17
CA GLY A 81 -17.31 10.72 -20.43
C GLY A 81 -17.80 9.35 -20.94
N GLU A 82 -16.86 8.55 -21.38
CA GLU A 82 -17.05 7.18 -21.86
C GLU A 82 -16.47 6.19 -20.84
N ASP A 83 -17.26 5.19 -20.46
CA ASP A 83 -16.86 4.11 -19.56
C ASP A 83 -15.85 3.18 -20.26
N ILE A 84 -14.64 3.04 -19.70
CA ILE A 84 -13.59 2.18 -20.25
C ILE A 84 -13.73 0.69 -19.83
N LEU A 85 -14.60 0.41 -18.85
CA LEU A 85 -14.98 -0.94 -18.43
C LEU A 85 -16.42 -1.28 -18.84
N LYS A 86 -16.95 -0.59 -19.88
CA LYS A 86 -18.32 -0.79 -20.32
C LYS A 86 -18.63 -2.26 -20.55
N ASP A 87 -19.76 -2.71 -20.00
CA ASP A 87 -20.27 -4.09 -20.06
C ASP A 87 -19.41 -5.13 -19.31
N GLU A 88 -18.39 -4.70 -18.56
CA GLU A 88 -17.58 -5.56 -17.69
C GLU A 88 -18.11 -5.53 -16.23
N PRO A 89 -18.27 -6.69 -15.56
CA PRO A 89 -18.71 -6.75 -14.16
C PRO A 89 -17.56 -6.59 -13.17
N PHE A 90 -16.54 -5.80 -13.53
CA PHE A 90 -15.33 -5.60 -12.73
C PHE A 90 -15.21 -4.14 -12.30
N GLU A 91 -14.36 -3.88 -11.32
CA GLU A 91 -14.21 -2.54 -10.77
C GLU A 91 -12.77 -2.01 -10.89
N CYS A 92 -12.69 -0.72 -11.10
CA CYS A 92 -11.46 0.06 -11.00
C CYS A 92 -11.80 1.51 -10.59
N PRO A 93 -11.25 2.02 -9.49
CA PRO A 93 -10.36 1.37 -8.51
C PRO A 93 -11.01 0.17 -7.80
N MET A 94 -10.17 -0.77 -7.33
CA MET A 94 -10.63 -1.97 -6.64
C MET A 94 -11.01 -1.65 -5.19
N ALA A 95 -12.25 -1.89 -4.82
CA ALA A 95 -12.67 -1.81 -3.42
C ALA A 95 -12.07 -2.97 -2.58
N PRO A 96 -11.93 -2.77 -1.24
CA PRO A 96 -12.33 -1.60 -0.47
C PRO A 96 -11.24 -0.52 -0.35
N PHE A 97 -10.00 -0.75 -0.78
CA PHE A 97 -8.84 0.09 -0.45
C PHE A 97 -8.23 0.83 -1.64
N GLY A 98 -8.62 0.49 -2.87
CA GLY A 98 -8.10 1.14 -4.07
C GLY A 98 -8.70 2.53 -4.29
N GLY A 99 -7.89 3.44 -4.83
CA GLY A 99 -8.27 4.80 -5.18
C GLY A 99 -7.69 5.24 -6.52
N ILE A 100 -7.66 6.55 -6.75
CA ILE A 100 -7.19 7.14 -8.02
C ILE A 100 -5.71 6.80 -8.34
N GLU A 101 -4.92 6.36 -7.37
CA GLU A 101 -3.55 5.87 -7.57
C GLU A 101 -3.49 4.61 -8.45
N GLN A 102 -4.58 3.86 -8.56
CA GLN A 102 -4.69 2.69 -9.42
C GLN A 102 -4.87 3.03 -10.92
N LEU A 103 -4.90 4.32 -11.27
CA LEU A 103 -4.99 4.78 -12.65
C LEU A 103 -3.88 5.78 -12.96
N ALA A 104 -3.31 5.70 -14.16
CA ALA A 104 -2.28 6.62 -14.62
C ALA A 104 -2.44 6.97 -16.10
N TRP A 105 -2.24 8.24 -16.44
CA TRP A 105 -2.13 8.69 -17.83
C TRP A 105 -0.72 8.45 -18.36
N SER A 106 -0.62 8.05 -19.63
CA SER A 106 0.64 8.16 -20.36
C SER A 106 1.01 9.64 -20.57
N PRO A 107 2.31 9.98 -20.64
CA PRO A 107 2.75 11.38 -20.84
C PRO A 107 2.21 12.06 -22.11
N ASP A 108 1.89 11.27 -23.13
CA ASP A 108 1.31 11.75 -24.40
C ASP A 108 -0.24 11.86 -24.37
N SER A 109 -0.85 11.58 -23.23
CA SER A 109 -2.31 11.65 -23.01
C SER A 109 -3.15 10.69 -23.89
N LYS A 110 -2.54 9.63 -24.46
CA LYS A 110 -3.23 8.70 -25.38
C LYS A 110 -3.58 7.36 -24.76
N THR A 111 -3.00 7.03 -23.63
CA THR A 111 -3.18 5.73 -22.99
C THR A 111 -3.44 5.91 -21.50
N ILE A 112 -4.30 5.07 -20.94
CA ILE A 112 -4.53 4.96 -19.51
C ILE A 112 -4.02 3.60 -19.05
N ALA A 113 -3.18 3.59 -18.04
CA ALA A 113 -2.87 2.38 -17.30
C ALA A 113 -3.82 2.29 -16.09
N TYR A 114 -4.36 1.11 -15.84
CA TYR A 114 -5.24 0.90 -14.70
C TYR A 114 -5.06 -0.49 -14.08
N THR A 115 -5.33 -0.60 -12.79
CA THR A 115 -5.35 -1.85 -12.04
C THR A 115 -6.74 -2.44 -12.05
N CYS A 116 -6.88 -3.74 -12.33
CA CYS A 116 -8.18 -4.41 -12.22
C CYS A 116 -7.98 -5.91 -11.92
N ARG A 117 -8.88 -6.47 -11.08
CA ARG A 117 -8.97 -7.91 -10.83
C ARG A 117 -10.17 -8.46 -11.61
N LYS A 118 -9.91 -8.99 -12.82
CA LYS A 118 -10.96 -9.52 -13.70
C LYS A 118 -11.28 -10.98 -13.38
N LYS A 119 -11.88 -11.21 -12.21
CA LYS A 119 -12.31 -12.53 -11.73
C LYS A 119 -13.76 -12.48 -11.26
N GLU A 120 -14.43 -13.62 -11.21
CA GLU A 120 -15.85 -13.74 -10.87
C GLU A 120 -16.09 -14.78 -9.77
N GLY A 121 -17.16 -14.61 -9.02
CA GLY A 121 -17.64 -15.56 -8.03
C GLY A 121 -16.60 -15.89 -6.95
N VAL A 122 -16.42 -17.18 -6.68
CA VAL A 122 -15.45 -17.68 -5.70
C VAL A 122 -14.01 -17.21 -6.01
N GLN A 123 -13.65 -17.13 -7.30
CA GLN A 123 -12.29 -16.71 -7.70
C GLN A 123 -12.01 -15.26 -7.29
N TYR A 124 -13.01 -14.38 -7.39
CA TYR A 124 -12.88 -13.00 -6.92
C TYR A 124 -12.66 -12.91 -5.41
N ALA A 125 -13.33 -13.77 -4.65
CA ALA A 125 -13.27 -13.75 -3.18
C ALA A 125 -11.97 -14.30 -2.58
N ILE A 126 -11.28 -15.20 -3.29
CA ILE A 126 -10.10 -15.91 -2.77
C ILE A 126 -8.78 -15.55 -3.46
N SER A 127 -8.84 -14.96 -4.65
CA SER A 127 -7.66 -14.54 -5.41
C SER A 127 -7.30 -13.09 -5.10
N THR A 128 -6.01 -12.81 -4.99
CA THR A 128 -5.46 -11.45 -4.95
C THR A 128 -4.94 -11.00 -6.31
N ASP A 129 -4.97 -11.87 -7.32
CA ASP A 129 -4.42 -11.65 -8.65
C ASP A 129 -5.16 -10.52 -9.39
N SER A 130 -4.59 -9.33 -9.33
CA SER A 130 -4.96 -8.17 -10.14
C SER A 130 -3.85 -7.84 -11.11
N ASP A 131 -4.22 -7.32 -12.26
CA ASP A 131 -3.29 -7.01 -13.35
C ASP A 131 -3.28 -5.53 -13.70
N ILE A 132 -2.22 -5.11 -14.38
CA ILE A 132 -2.12 -3.79 -15.01
C ILE A 132 -2.56 -3.89 -16.45
N TYR A 133 -3.57 -3.11 -16.79
CA TYR A 133 -4.13 -2.98 -18.14
C TYR A 133 -3.74 -1.64 -18.75
N LEU A 134 -3.50 -1.62 -20.06
CA LEU A 134 -3.37 -0.41 -20.86
C LEU A 134 -4.59 -0.26 -21.78
N TYR A 135 -5.32 0.83 -21.63
CA TYR A 135 -6.42 1.23 -22.50
C TYR A 135 -5.97 2.35 -23.43
N ASN A 136 -6.04 2.12 -24.74
CA ASN A 136 -5.77 3.12 -25.75
C ASN A 136 -7.06 3.91 -26.08
N ILE A 137 -7.03 5.21 -25.87
CA ILE A 137 -8.21 6.07 -26.04
C ILE A 137 -8.66 6.15 -27.50
N GLY A 138 -7.73 6.12 -28.44
CA GLY A 138 -8.03 6.23 -29.87
C GLY A 138 -8.61 4.97 -30.49
N THR A 139 -8.04 3.80 -30.15
CA THR A 139 -8.46 2.49 -30.67
C THR A 139 -9.50 1.80 -29.79
N ARG A 140 -9.63 2.23 -28.52
CA ARG A 140 -10.46 1.58 -27.49
C ARG A 140 -10.03 0.15 -27.15
N GLU A 141 -8.80 -0.20 -27.48
CA GLU A 141 -8.25 -1.52 -27.20
C GLU A 141 -7.61 -1.56 -25.81
N THR A 142 -7.82 -2.67 -25.13
CA THR A 142 -7.21 -2.96 -23.83
C THR A 142 -6.19 -4.09 -23.95
N ARG A 143 -5.03 -3.92 -23.34
CA ARG A 143 -3.97 -4.93 -23.26
C ARG A 143 -3.56 -5.17 -21.82
N ASN A 144 -3.50 -6.45 -21.41
CA ASN A 144 -2.94 -6.87 -20.13
C ASN A 144 -1.40 -6.87 -20.21
N LEU A 145 -0.72 -6.27 -19.23
CA LEU A 145 0.76 -6.25 -19.15
C LEU A 145 1.33 -7.37 -18.28
N CYS A 146 0.50 -7.97 -17.43
CA CYS A 146 0.94 -8.94 -16.44
C CYS A 146 0.85 -10.39 -16.97
N LYS A 147 0.09 -10.62 -18.02
CA LYS A 147 -0.10 -11.94 -18.64
C LYS A 147 0.24 -11.93 -20.11
N GLU A 148 0.74 -13.06 -20.64
CA GLU A 148 0.93 -13.27 -22.07
C GLU A 148 -0.43 -13.47 -22.78
N ALA A 149 -0.52 -13.07 -24.03
CA ALA A 149 -1.73 -13.26 -24.82
C ALA A 149 -2.10 -14.76 -24.90
N GLY A 150 -3.35 -15.07 -24.55
CA GLY A 150 -3.84 -16.45 -24.53
C GLY A 150 -3.44 -17.27 -23.30
N TYR A 151 -2.80 -16.68 -22.32
CA TYR A 151 -2.55 -17.35 -21.04
C TYR A 151 -3.88 -17.68 -20.36
N VAL A 152 -4.01 -18.94 -19.95
CA VAL A 152 -5.16 -19.43 -19.17
C VAL A 152 -4.72 -19.59 -17.74
N GLU A 153 -5.29 -18.77 -16.88
CA GLU A 153 -5.00 -18.83 -15.46
C GLU A 153 -5.51 -20.12 -14.83
N PRO A 154 -4.71 -20.76 -13.95
CA PRO A 154 -5.20 -21.88 -13.15
C PRO A 154 -6.26 -21.39 -12.18
N LYS A 155 -7.39 -22.10 -12.09
CA LYS A 155 -8.42 -21.79 -11.10
C LYS A 155 -8.00 -22.27 -9.72
N ILE A 156 -8.15 -21.39 -8.73
CA ILE A 156 -7.94 -21.74 -7.34
C ILE A 156 -9.07 -22.68 -6.90
N ASP A 157 -8.70 -23.78 -6.25
CA ASP A 157 -9.64 -24.72 -5.63
C ASP A 157 -9.91 -24.28 -4.18
N ALA A 158 -11.06 -23.65 -3.95
CA ALA A 158 -11.47 -23.16 -2.63
C ALA A 158 -11.62 -24.25 -1.56
N THR A 159 -11.63 -25.53 -1.95
CA THR A 159 -11.70 -26.65 -0.99
C THR A 159 -10.33 -27.10 -0.49
N LYS A 160 -9.25 -26.58 -1.06
CA LYS A 160 -7.86 -26.90 -0.71
C LYS A 160 -7.18 -25.73 -0.02
N SER A 161 -6.22 -26.05 0.84
CA SER A 161 -5.35 -25.02 1.41
C SER A 161 -4.59 -24.28 0.31
N MET A 162 -4.60 -22.96 0.33
CA MET A 162 -3.84 -22.09 -0.58
C MET A 162 -2.34 -22.42 -0.57
N LYS A 163 -1.80 -22.81 0.59
CA LYS A 163 -0.40 -23.23 0.74
C LYS A 163 -0.01 -24.41 -0.17
N ASN A 164 -0.95 -25.24 -0.56
CA ASN A 164 -0.72 -26.45 -1.36
C ASN A 164 -1.10 -26.29 -2.84
N GLN A 165 -1.49 -25.08 -3.26
CA GLN A 165 -1.86 -24.85 -4.66
C GLN A 165 -0.67 -24.27 -5.44
N ALA A 166 -0.46 -24.81 -6.64
CA ALA A 166 0.69 -24.46 -7.49
C ALA A 166 0.58 -23.07 -8.16
N VAL A 167 -0.24 -22.18 -7.62
CA VAL A 167 -0.40 -20.79 -8.11
C VAL A 167 0.80 -19.91 -7.75
N ASN A 168 1.76 -20.47 -7.04
CA ASN A 168 2.95 -19.79 -6.55
C ASN A 168 4.13 -20.08 -7.48
N ALA A 169 4.22 -19.38 -8.58
CA ALA A 169 5.41 -19.41 -9.42
C ALA A 169 6.13 -18.04 -9.35
N PRO A 170 6.90 -17.76 -8.27
CA PRO A 170 7.65 -16.51 -8.14
C PRO A 170 8.65 -16.31 -9.29
N GLU A 171 8.96 -17.36 -10.03
CA GLU A 171 9.83 -17.35 -11.20
C GLU A 171 9.11 -17.00 -12.51
N ASN A 172 7.78 -17.01 -12.53
CA ASN A 172 7.01 -16.69 -13.73
C ASN A 172 6.84 -15.18 -13.91
N LEU A 173 7.91 -14.53 -14.36
CA LEU A 173 7.92 -13.08 -14.62
C LEU A 173 6.95 -12.66 -15.74
N LYS A 174 6.49 -13.58 -16.59
CA LYS A 174 5.62 -13.28 -17.71
C LYS A 174 4.14 -13.29 -17.35
N ASN A 175 3.75 -14.22 -16.46
CA ASN A 175 2.37 -14.43 -16.04
C ASN A 175 2.29 -14.38 -14.51
N ASN A 176 2.54 -13.19 -13.94
CA ASN A 176 2.56 -13.01 -12.49
C ASN A 176 1.21 -13.41 -11.88
N PRO A 177 1.18 -14.34 -10.90
CA PRO A 177 -0.08 -14.78 -10.30
C PRO A 177 -0.51 -13.96 -9.08
N GLY A 178 0.35 -13.10 -8.55
CA GLY A 178 0.05 -12.22 -7.44
C GLY A 178 -0.54 -10.89 -7.88
N TYR A 179 -0.85 -10.00 -6.95
CA TYR A 179 -1.41 -8.72 -7.34
C TYR A 179 -0.35 -7.78 -7.92
N ASP A 180 -0.78 -7.01 -8.92
CA ASP A 180 -0.05 -5.92 -9.56
C ASP A 180 -0.90 -4.65 -9.45
N VAL A 181 -0.38 -3.57 -8.82
CA VAL A 181 -1.16 -2.38 -8.47
C VAL A 181 -0.37 -1.08 -8.66
N ASN A 182 -1.10 0.05 -8.72
CA ASN A 182 -0.55 1.41 -8.68
C ASN A 182 0.43 1.72 -9.82
N PRO A 183 0.00 1.62 -11.09
CA PRO A 183 0.85 1.85 -12.24
C PRO A 183 1.28 3.32 -12.36
N GLN A 184 2.53 3.57 -12.74
CA GLN A 184 3.05 4.89 -13.05
C GLN A 184 3.94 4.84 -14.29
N PHE A 185 3.68 5.70 -15.28
CA PHE A 185 4.54 5.87 -16.44
C PHE A 185 5.82 6.65 -16.08
N SER A 186 6.92 6.31 -16.72
CA SER A 186 8.09 7.18 -16.76
C SER A 186 7.78 8.47 -17.54
N ALA A 187 8.45 9.58 -17.23
CA ALA A 187 8.19 10.86 -17.86
C ALA A 187 8.47 10.87 -19.39
N ASP A 188 9.37 9.99 -19.86
CA ASP A 188 9.66 9.82 -21.28
C ASP A 188 8.69 8.85 -22.00
N GLY A 189 7.73 8.25 -21.27
CA GLY A 189 6.72 7.35 -21.80
C GLY A 189 7.25 5.99 -22.29
N LYS A 190 8.51 5.62 -21.98
CA LYS A 190 9.09 4.35 -22.44
C LYS A 190 8.85 3.19 -21.49
N TYR A 191 8.63 3.49 -20.23
CA TYR A 191 8.47 2.50 -19.17
C TYR A 191 7.20 2.76 -18.38
N ILE A 192 6.70 1.70 -17.76
CA ILE A 192 5.70 1.77 -16.72
C ILE A 192 6.18 0.94 -15.53
N ALA A 193 5.98 1.42 -14.32
CA ALA A 193 6.31 0.71 -13.10
C ALA A 193 5.07 0.52 -12.25
N TRP A 194 5.06 -0.53 -11.43
CA TRP A 194 3.98 -0.83 -10.49
C TRP A 194 4.49 -1.65 -9.31
N GLN A 195 3.66 -1.75 -8.27
CA GLN A 195 3.90 -2.61 -7.13
C GLN A 195 3.36 -4.02 -7.44
N SER A 196 4.13 -5.06 -7.08
CA SER A 196 3.87 -6.44 -7.50
C SER A 196 4.17 -7.43 -6.40
N MET A 197 3.21 -8.27 -6.06
CA MET A 197 3.40 -9.49 -5.25
C MET A 197 3.56 -10.72 -6.13
N ALA A 198 4.20 -11.77 -5.61
CA ALA A 198 4.51 -12.97 -6.40
C ALA A 198 3.44 -14.06 -6.29
N ARG A 199 2.68 -14.09 -5.19
CA ARG A 199 1.78 -15.21 -4.87
C ARG A 199 0.32 -14.77 -4.86
N ASP A 200 -0.53 -15.59 -5.49
CA ASP A 200 -1.97 -15.40 -5.43
C ASP A 200 -2.54 -15.85 -4.07
N GLY A 201 -3.53 -15.11 -3.57
CA GLY A 201 -4.23 -15.40 -2.32
C GLY A 201 -3.38 -15.24 -1.04
N TYR A 202 -2.22 -14.61 -1.13
CA TYR A 202 -1.34 -14.36 0.01
C TYR A 202 -1.05 -12.87 0.18
N GLU A 203 -1.91 -12.17 0.88
CA GLU A 203 -1.84 -10.70 1.07
C GLU A 203 -0.64 -10.22 1.88
N SER A 204 0.00 -11.13 2.65
CA SER A 204 1.23 -10.83 3.39
C SER A 204 2.50 -10.98 2.55
N ASP A 205 2.40 -11.22 1.24
CA ASP A 205 3.56 -11.36 0.38
C ASP A 205 4.34 -10.05 0.26
N ARG A 206 5.58 -10.17 -0.15
CA ARG A 206 6.48 -9.02 -0.33
C ARG A 206 6.07 -8.18 -1.53
N ASN A 207 5.84 -6.90 -1.27
CA ASN A 207 5.48 -5.94 -2.30
C ASN A 207 6.75 -5.39 -2.98
N ARG A 208 6.98 -5.74 -4.25
CA ARG A 208 8.16 -5.39 -5.04
C ARG A 208 7.85 -4.32 -6.08
N LEU A 209 8.87 -3.67 -6.62
CA LEU A 209 8.74 -2.80 -7.80
C LEU A 209 9.05 -3.58 -9.07
N CYS A 210 8.07 -3.66 -9.96
CA CYS A 210 8.21 -4.12 -11.34
C CYS A 210 8.32 -2.93 -12.29
N VAL A 211 9.28 -2.97 -13.20
CA VAL A 211 9.42 -2.03 -14.33
C VAL A 211 9.20 -2.80 -15.62
N TYR A 212 8.32 -2.29 -16.48
CA TYR A 212 7.98 -2.86 -17.77
C TYR A 212 8.42 -1.90 -18.88
N GLU A 213 9.19 -2.39 -19.85
CA GLU A 213 9.58 -1.66 -21.03
C GLU A 213 8.50 -1.80 -22.12
N LEU A 214 7.83 -0.70 -22.46
CA LEU A 214 6.67 -0.72 -23.36
C LEU A 214 6.99 -1.20 -24.78
N ALA A 215 8.20 -0.94 -25.28
CA ALA A 215 8.63 -1.32 -26.63
C ALA A 215 8.92 -2.83 -26.76
N THR A 216 9.44 -3.46 -25.71
CA THR A 216 9.91 -4.87 -25.78
C THR A 216 9.05 -5.84 -24.99
N GLY A 217 8.21 -5.34 -24.07
CA GLY A 217 7.45 -6.18 -23.14
C GLY A 217 8.28 -6.78 -22.01
N LYS A 218 9.54 -6.35 -21.85
CA LYS A 218 10.44 -6.89 -20.83
C LYS A 218 10.07 -6.35 -19.44
N LYS A 219 9.90 -7.28 -18.49
CA LYS A 219 9.72 -6.99 -17.06
C LYS A 219 11.06 -7.08 -16.30
N ASN A 220 11.22 -6.22 -15.30
CA ASN A 220 12.38 -6.20 -14.41
C ASN A 220 11.95 -5.84 -12.99
N TYR A 221 12.17 -6.72 -12.02
CA TYR A 221 11.88 -6.47 -10.60
C TYR A 221 13.07 -5.76 -9.95
N VAL A 222 13.05 -4.44 -9.97
CA VAL A 222 14.19 -3.59 -9.59
C VAL A 222 14.46 -3.55 -8.08
N SER A 223 13.48 -3.92 -7.25
CA SER A 223 13.63 -3.98 -5.80
C SER A 223 13.83 -5.41 -5.25
N GLU A 224 14.14 -6.39 -6.10
CA GLU A 224 14.24 -7.81 -5.70
C GLU A 224 15.22 -8.05 -4.54
N LYS A 225 16.31 -7.27 -4.48
CA LYS A 225 17.31 -7.36 -3.41
C LYS A 225 16.90 -6.69 -2.08
N PHE A 226 15.78 -5.97 -2.08
CA PHE A 226 15.21 -5.39 -0.87
C PHE A 226 14.22 -6.38 -0.28
N ASP A 227 14.64 -7.14 0.74
CA ASP A 227 13.83 -8.20 1.33
C ASP A 227 12.75 -7.67 2.29
N SER A 228 11.98 -6.69 1.80
CA SER A 228 10.82 -6.12 2.50
C SER A 228 9.89 -5.39 1.53
N ASN A 229 8.83 -4.77 2.07
CA ASN A 229 7.78 -4.10 1.32
C ASN A 229 8.21 -2.73 0.80
N VAL A 230 7.75 -2.45 -0.41
CA VAL A 230 7.71 -1.11 -1.00
C VAL A 230 6.30 -0.54 -0.83
N GLU A 231 6.16 0.54 -0.05
CA GLU A 231 4.84 1.12 0.26
C GLU A 231 4.38 2.18 -0.75
N GLY A 232 5.31 2.89 -1.33
CA GLY A 232 5.02 3.88 -2.36
C GLY A 232 6.28 4.25 -3.13
N PHE A 233 6.14 4.75 -4.36
CA PHE A 233 7.28 5.06 -5.20
C PHE A 233 7.01 6.22 -6.16
N VAL A 234 8.10 6.79 -6.70
CA VAL A 234 8.07 7.78 -7.79
C VAL A 234 9.24 7.54 -8.74
N TRP A 235 9.05 7.85 -10.02
CA TRP A 235 10.12 7.89 -10.99
C TRP A 235 11.09 9.05 -10.71
N ASN A 236 12.37 8.79 -10.79
CA ASN A 236 13.37 9.85 -10.78
C ASN A 236 13.49 10.50 -12.18
N LYS A 237 14.05 11.70 -12.23
CA LYS A 237 14.19 12.49 -13.47
C LYS A 237 14.98 11.77 -14.57
N ASP A 238 15.85 10.84 -14.21
CA ASP A 238 16.66 10.07 -15.15
C ASP A 238 15.87 9.03 -15.95
N ASN A 239 14.60 8.75 -15.58
CA ASN A 239 13.76 7.68 -16.12
C ASN A 239 14.43 6.27 -16.09
N LYS A 240 15.44 6.07 -15.22
CA LYS A 240 16.21 4.82 -15.07
C LYS A 240 16.31 4.35 -13.62
N SER A 241 15.75 5.11 -12.72
CA SER A 241 15.69 4.79 -11.29
C SER A 241 14.38 5.26 -10.68
N LEU A 242 14.01 4.63 -9.55
CA LEU A 242 12.82 4.95 -8.77
C LEU A 242 13.24 5.23 -7.34
N SER A 243 12.66 6.26 -6.73
CA SER A 243 12.71 6.46 -5.29
C SER A 243 11.47 5.85 -4.65
N PHE A 244 11.61 5.17 -3.53
CA PHE A 244 10.51 4.50 -2.87
C PHE A 244 10.58 4.56 -1.34
N ILE A 245 9.44 4.36 -0.70
CA ILE A 245 9.33 4.17 0.74
C ILE A 245 9.49 2.68 1.02
N GLY A 246 10.47 2.31 1.82
CA GLY A 246 10.75 0.92 2.20
C GLY A 246 10.59 0.70 3.69
N VAL A 247 9.96 -0.41 4.05
CA VAL A 247 9.78 -0.85 5.44
C VAL A 247 11.01 -1.62 5.88
N TRP A 248 11.73 -1.14 6.91
CA TRP A 248 12.88 -1.86 7.44
C TRP A 248 13.13 -1.55 8.92
N HIS A 249 13.25 -2.60 9.73
CA HIS A 249 13.54 -2.54 11.17
C HIS A 249 12.66 -1.54 11.92
N GLY A 250 11.33 -1.64 11.74
CA GLY A 250 10.36 -0.81 12.45
C GLY A 250 10.42 0.68 12.08
N THR A 251 10.84 1.00 10.87
CA THR A 251 10.85 2.34 10.30
C THR A 251 10.44 2.30 8.83
N LEU A 252 9.92 3.41 8.32
CA LEU A 252 9.66 3.61 6.89
C LEU A 252 10.62 4.69 6.38
N ASN A 253 11.68 4.28 5.71
CA ASN A 253 12.69 5.17 5.17
C ASN A 253 12.66 5.24 3.64
N LEU A 254 13.37 6.21 3.07
CA LEU A 254 13.48 6.38 1.63
C LEU A 254 14.64 5.57 1.06
N TYR A 255 14.38 4.93 -0.05
CA TYR A 255 15.33 4.12 -0.82
C TYR A 255 15.27 4.52 -2.30
N GLN A 256 16.27 4.10 -3.06
CA GLN A 256 16.32 4.24 -4.52
C GLN A 256 16.73 2.90 -5.13
N ALA A 257 16.02 2.48 -6.19
CA ALA A 257 16.38 1.32 -7.00
C ALA A 257 16.64 1.73 -8.44
N ASN A 258 17.65 1.14 -9.08
CA ASN A 258 17.94 1.32 -10.51
C ASN A 258 17.60 0.06 -11.31
N PHE A 259 17.68 0.14 -12.64
CA PHE A 259 17.35 -0.99 -13.53
C PHE A 259 18.33 -2.17 -13.43
N LYS A 260 19.46 -2.04 -12.75
CA LYS A 260 20.37 -3.15 -12.42
C LYS A 260 19.95 -3.90 -11.16
N GLY A 261 18.88 -3.46 -10.48
CA GLY A 261 18.45 -4.03 -9.20
C GLY A 261 19.37 -3.65 -8.03
N GLU A 262 20.13 -2.56 -8.17
CA GLU A 262 20.90 -2.00 -7.06
C GLU A 262 19.97 -1.12 -6.23
N VAL A 263 19.86 -1.44 -4.94
CA VAL A 263 19.04 -0.69 -3.98
C VAL A 263 19.94 0.08 -3.03
N LYS A 264 19.67 1.38 -2.90
CA LYS A 264 20.41 2.31 -2.06
C LYS A 264 19.47 2.94 -1.03
N GLN A 265 19.86 2.94 0.23
CA GLN A 265 19.16 3.68 1.28
C GLN A 265 19.45 5.18 1.19
N ILE A 266 18.41 6.00 1.14
CA ILE A 266 18.48 7.47 1.03
C ILE A 266 18.42 8.13 2.41
N THR A 267 17.51 7.65 3.28
CA THR A 267 17.38 8.14 4.66
C THR A 267 17.55 6.99 5.65
N ASN A 268 18.01 7.29 6.87
CA ASN A 268 18.14 6.32 7.95
C ASN A 268 17.80 7.01 9.27
N GLU A 269 16.52 7.18 9.52
CA GLU A 269 15.97 7.89 10.67
C GLU A 269 14.98 7.00 11.42
N TRP A 270 14.78 7.26 12.69
CA TRP A 270 13.63 6.73 13.45
C TRP A 270 12.40 7.56 13.10
N ALA A 271 11.86 7.28 11.94
CA ALA A 271 10.74 8.01 11.37
C ALA A 271 9.97 7.13 10.38
N ASP A 272 8.76 7.56 10.06
CA ASP A 272 7.94 7.01 9.01
C ASP A 272 7.69 8.06 7.92
N TYR A 273 8.25 7.81 6.74
CA TYR A 273 7.88 8.53 5.53
C TYR A 273 6.58 7.97 4.99
N GLY A 274 5.56 8.81 4.80
CA GLY A 274 4.20 8.37 4.40
C GLY A 274 3.87 8.57 2.93
N SER A 275 4.42 9.59 2.30
CA SER A 275 4.24 9.86 0.87
C SER A 275 5.48 10.53 0.29
N ILE A 276 5.69 10.35 -1.01
CA ILE A 276 6.78 11.01 -1.75
C ILE A 276 6.29 11.54 -3.09
N SER A 277 6.87 12.65 -3.52
CA SER A 277 6.74 13.18 -4.87
C SER A 277 8.05 13.80 -5.31
N LEU A 278 8.27 13.86 -6.63
CA LEU A 278 9.44 14.51 -7.19
C LEU A 278 9.22 16.03 -7.21
N ALA A 279 10.13 16.80 -6.63
CA ALA A 279 10.09 18.26 -6.74
C ALA A 279 10.39 18.72 -8.18
N ASN A 280 9.86 19.89 -8.57
CA ASN A 280 9.94 20.41 -9.95
C ASN A 280 11.37 20.48 -10.53
N ASN A 281 12.39 20.65 -9.70
CA ASN A 281 13.80 20.65 -10.15
C ASN A 281 14.35 19.24 -10.42
N GLY A 282 13.60 18.18 -10.06
CA GLY A 282 13.92 16.79 -10.33
C GLY A 282 15.08 16.19 -9.54
N ASN A 283 15.69 16.95 -8.62
CA ASN A 283 16.82 16.50 -7.80
C ASN A 283 16.48 16.35 -6.32
N LYS A 284 15.27 16.70 -5.94
CA LYS A 284 14.77 16.64 -4.56
C LYS A 284 13.45 15.90 -4.53
N LEU A 285 13.17 15.28 -3.39
CA LEU A 285 11.88 14.70 -3.07
C LEU A 285 11.14 15.60 -2.09
N LEU A 286 9.86 15.75 -2.28
CA LEU A 286 8.94 16.26 -1.28
C LEU A 286 8.34 15.04 -0.59
N ALA A 287 8.37 14.99 0.72
CA ALA A 287 7.92 13.83 1.48
C ALA A 287 7.14 14.25 2.72
N THR A 288 6.16 13.46 3.11
CA THR A 288 5.59 13.54 4.46
C THR A 288 6.41 12.66 5.41
N LYS A 289 6.60 13.11 6.65
CA LYS A 289 7.34 12.36 7.67
C LYS A 289 6.70 12.55 9.04
N ALA A 290 6.61 11.47 9.80
CA ALA A 290 6.17 11.45 11.19
C ALA A 290 7.13 10.61 12.04
N SER A 291 6.98 10.68 13.37
CA SER A 291 7.57 9.74 14.32
C SER A 291 6.64 9.54 15.51
N MET A 292 6.94 8.60 16.40
CA MET A 292 6.18 8.42 17.66
C MET A 292 6.16 9.69 18.53
N SER A 293 7.05 10.66 18.25
CA SER A 293 7.17 11.91 19.02
C SER A 293 6.84 13.17 18.20
N HIS A 294 6.47 13.02 16.94
CA HIS A 294 6.18 14.14 16.05
C HIS A 294 5.10 13.77 15.04
N PRO A 295 3.97 14.52 14.97
CA PRO A 295 2.96 14.30 13.94
C PRO A 295 3.51 14.60 12.55
N THR A 296 2.72 14.25 11.54
CA THR A 296 3.12 14.40 10.14
C THR A 296 3.32 15.85 9.76
N ASP A 297 4.50 16.15 9.20
CA ASP A 297 4.84 17.38 8.50
C ASP A 297 5.43 17.09 7.13
N ILE A 298 5.61 18.13 6.31
CA ILE A 298 6.18 18.05 4.97
C ILE A 298 7.67 18.41 5.02
N TYR A 299 8.47 17.63 4.31
CA TYR A 299 9.92 17.77 4.26
C TYR A 299 10.43 17.78 2.82
N ILE A 300 11.50 18.53 2.58
CA ILE A 300 12.33 18.42 1.39
C ILE A 300 13.49 17.49 1.69
N VAL A 301 13.61 16.42 0.89
CA VAL A 301 14.75 15.51 0.95
C VAL A 301 15.63 15.71 -0.27
N THR A 302 16.90 16.05 -0.03
CA THR A 302 17.93 16.17 -1.06
C THR A 302 18.84 14.95 -0.96
N PRO A 303 18.67 13.93 -1.85
CA PRO A 303 19.46 12.71 -1.80
C PRO A 303 20.96 12.99 -1.96
N GLY A 304 21.76 12.43 -1.04
CA GLY A 304 23.21 12.42 -1.11
C GLY A 304 23.75 11.14 -1.77
N LYS A 305 25.06 10.93 -1.67
CA LYS A 305 25.68 9.66 -2.11
C LYS A 305 25.26 8.46 -1.22
N ASP A 306 24.86 8.72 0.01
CA ASP A 306 24.39 7.77 1.03
C ASP A 306 23.44 8.47 2.01
N ALA A 307 22.86 7.71 2.95
CA ALA A 307 21.92 8.25 3.93
C ALA A 307 22.56 9.33 4.83
N LYS A 308 23.86 9.23 5.15
CA LYS A 308 24.55 10.20 6.01
C LYS A 308 24.75 11.56 5.34
N SER A 309 24.88 11.57 4.02
CA SER A 309 25.07 12.79 3.20
C SER A 309 23.75 13.33 2.65
N THR A 310 22.64 12.66 2.85
CA THR A 310 21.30 13.14 2.50
C THR A 310 20.88 14.27 3.44
N LYS A 311 20.31 15.33 2.87
CA LYS A 311 19.75 16.45 3.65
C LYS A 311 18.24 16.31 3.72
N VAL A 312 17.69 16.45 4.92
CA VAL A 312 16.25 16.42 5.21
C VAL A 312 15.89 17.73 5.89
N GLU A 313 15.01 18.50 5.30
CA GLU A 313 14.62 19.84 5.74
C GLU A 313 13.11 19.91 5.92
N GLN A 314 12.64 20.23 7.13
CA GLN A 314 11.22 20.44 7.41
C GLN A 314 10.77 21.77 6.83
N ILE A 315 9.61 21.77 6.15
CA ILE A 315 9.06 22.99 5.52
C ILE A 315 7.68 23.39 6.05
N THR A 316 6.99 22.50 6.74
CA THR A 316 5.77 22.85 7.49
C THR A 316 6.03 22.69 9.00
N HIS A 317 5.41 23.53 9.80
CA HIS A 317 5.63 23.64 11.25
C HIS A 317 4.31 23.77 12.00
N GLU A 318 3.28 23.06 11.52
CA GLU A 318 1.90 23.24 11.98
C GLU A 318 1.71 22.89 13.46
N ASN A 319 2.50 21.98 13.99
CA ASN A 319 2.38 21.49 15.37
C ASN A 319 3.49 21.99 16.34
N ASP A 320 4.49 22.71 15.84
CA ASP A 320 5.65 23.12 16.65
C ASP A 320 5.26 23.94 17.88
N HIS A 321 4.26 24.83 17.75
CA HIS A 321 3.77 25.66 18.85
C HIS A 321 3.10 24.84 19.97
N ILE A 322 2.57 23.64 19.67
CA ILE A 322 2.02 22.71 20.66
C ILE A 322 3.14 21.86 21.23
N LEU A 323 3.95 21.24 20.35
CA LEU A 323 5.00 20.30 20.74
C LEU A 323 6.06 20.95 21.65
N SER A 324 6.38 22.23 21.42
CA SER A 324 7.33 22.97 22.26
C SER A 324 6.88 23.15 23.71
N GLN A 325 5.61 22.96 24.03
CA GLN A 325 5.02 23.05 25.36
C GLN A 325 4.85 21.68 26.02
N LEU A 326 5.08 20.58 25.31
CA LEU A 326 4.88 19.22 25.80
C LEU A 326 6.20 18.62 26.30
N ASN A 327 6.11 17.89 27.41
CA ASN A 327 7.20 17.07 27.91
C ASN A 327 6.96 15.62 27.44
N LEU A 328 7.48 15.28 26.26
CA LEU A 328 7.26 13.99 25.62
C LEU A 328 8.08 12.87 26.27
N GLY A 329 7.55 11.66 26.22
CA GLY A 329 8.23 10.45 26.59
C GLY A 329 9.40 10.13 25.64
N LYS A 330 10.35 9.32 26.11
CA LYS A 330 11.53 8.91 25.35
C LYS A 330 11.31 7.58 24.66
N CYS A 331 11.47 7.54 23.34
CA CYS A 331 11.48 6.30 22.57
C CYS A 331 12.88 5.67 22.61
N GLU A 332 12.95 4.36 22.86
CA GLU A 332 14.17 3.57 22.84
C GLU A 332 14.00 2.34 21.94
N GLN A 333 15.09 1.88 21.34
CA GLN A 333 15.13 0.67 20.53
C GLN A 333 15.86 -0.43 21.29
N ARG A 334 15.26 -1.63 21.34
CA ARG A 334 15.85 -2.82 21.93
C ARG A 334 15.78 -4.01 20.98
N TRP A 335 16.80 -4.84 21.02
CA TRP A 335 16.78 -6.14 20.36
C TRP A 335 16.67 -7.22 21.41
N VAL A 336 15.54 -7.92 21.41
CA VAL A 336 15.18 -8.92 22.42
C VAL A 336 15.32 -10.32 21.81
N LYS A 337 15.97 -11.22 22.55
CA LYS A 337 16.10 -12.60 22.13
C LYS A 337 14.78 -13.35 22.38
N THR A 338 14.23 -13.95 21.34
CA THR A 338 13.04 -14.81 21.42
C THR A 338 13.34 -16.18 22.00
N THR A 339 12.31 -16.94 22.39
CA THR A 339 12.46 -18.28 22.97
C THR A 339 13.13 -19.29 22.04
N ASP A 340 13.03 -19.10 20.72
CA ASP A 340 13.71 -19.91 19.70
C ASP A 340 15.07 -19.32 19.25
N GLY A 341 15.55 -18.28 19.95
CA GLY A 341 16.91 -17.74 19.79
C GLY A 341 17.09 -16.67 18.73
N LYS A 342 16.01 -16.23 18.07
CA LYS A 342 16.07 -15.13 17.09
C LYS A 342 16.11 -13.76 17.79
N GLN A 343 16.39 -12.71 17.01
CA GLN A 343 16.42 -11.33 17.50
C GLN A 343 15.16 -10.59 17.01
N MET A 344 14.41 -10.04 17.94
CA MET A 344 13.19 -9.27 17.70
C MET A 344 13.41 -7.81 18.09
N LEU A 345 13.09 -6.89 17.21
CA LEU A 345 13.09 -5.47 17.51
C LEU A 345 11.89 -5.09 18.37
N VAL A 346 12.13 -4.37 19.45
CA VAL A 346 11.12 -3.86 20.35
C VAL A 346 11.35 -2.36 20.54
N TRP A 347 10.33 -1.54 20.25
CA TRP A 347 10.33 -0.15 20.68
C TRP A 347 9.84 -0.06 22.12
N ILE A 348 10.48 0.78 22.90
CA ILE A 348 10.07 1.10 24.27
C ILE A 348 9.75 2.60 24.33
N MET A 349 8.56 2.94 24.80
CA MET A 349 8.24 4.32 25.11
C MET A 349 8.23 4.51 26.63
N LEU A 350 9.16 5.31 27.11
CA LEU A 350 9.31 5.64 28.53
C LEU A 350 8.55 6.92 28.87
N PRO A 351 7.94 7.06 30.06
CA PRO A 351 7.42 8.33 30.55
C PRO A 351 8.46 9.45 30.52
N SER A 352 8.05 10.69 30.33
CA SER A 352 8.97 11.86 30.28
C SER A 352 9.83 12.04 31.51
N ASN A 353 9.35 11.59 32.67
CA ASN A 353 10.02 11.64 33.97
C ASN A 353 10.44 10.25 34.45
N PHE A 354 10.78 9.35 33.54
CA PHE A 354 11.21 8.01 33.88
C PHE A 354 12.44 8.00 34.80
N ASP A 355 12.33 7.20 35.86
CA ASP A 355 13.38 6.98 36.86
C ASP A 355 13.62 5.47 36.97
N ALA A 356 14.77 5.00 36.56
CA ALA A 356 15.14 3.59 36.56
C ALA A 356 15.13 2.91 37.95
N ASN A 357 15.06 3.69 39.03
CA ASN A 357 14.93 3.18 40.41
C ASN A 357 13.48 2.96 40.84
N LYS A 358 12.50 3.25 39.97
CA LYS A 358 11.07 3.10 40.25
C LYS A 358 10.46 2.01 39.39
N LYS A 359 9.37 1.42 39.88
CA LYS A 359 8.56 0.50 39.10
C LYS A 359 7.40 1.24 38.43
N TYR A 360 7.12 0.89 37.20
CA TYR A 360 6.04 1.49 36.41
C TYR A 360 5.04 0.43 35.96
N PRO A 361 3.75 0.76 35.91
CA PRO A 361 2.80 -0.09 35.19
C PRO A 361 3.20 -0.12 33.72
N THR A 362 3.10 -1.31 33.11
CA THR A 362 3.61 -1.53 31.76
C THR A 362 2.48 -2.03 30.85
N LEU A 363 2.39 -1.46 29.66
CA LEU A 363 1.47 -1.88 28.60
C LEU A 363 2.23 -2.60 27.49
N LEU A 364 1.76 -3.78 27.12
CA LEU A 364 2.19 -4.50 25.93
C LEU A 364 1.29 -4.12 24.77
N PHE A 365 1.85 -3.51 23.73
CA PHE A 365 1.14 -3.20 22.51
C PHE A 365 1.15 -4.43 21.58
N CYS A 366 -0.02 -5.02 21.36
CA CYS A 366 -0.18 -6.18 20.50
C CYS A 366 -0.70 -5.72 19.14
N GLU A 367 0.20 -5.58 18.16
CA GLU A 367 -0.17 -5.24 16.79
C GLU A 367 -0.95 -6.38 16.15
N GLY A 368 -2.08 -6.01 15.52
CA GLY A 368 -2.91 -6.91 14.73
C GLY A 368 -2.54 -6.91 13.26
N GLY A 369 -3.37 -7.51 12.47
CA GLY A 369 -3.30 -7.33 11.05
C GLY A 369 -2.93 -8.52 10.17
N PRO A 370 -1.89 -9.31 10.28
CA PRO A 370 -0.58 -9.17 10.89
C PRO A 370 0.46 -8.39 10.06
N GLN A 371 0.07 -7.68 9.00
CA GLN A 371 0.95 -7.17 7.94
C GLN A 371 1.50 -5.75 8.16
N SER A 372 1.21 -5.11 9.28
CA SER A 372 1.72 -3.76 9.57
C SER A 372 2.86 -3.81 10.57
N PRO A 373 4.02 -3.18 10.31
CA PRO A 373 5.10 -3.12 11.29
C PRO A 373 4.70 -2.23 12.46
N VAL A 374 5.20 -2.52 13.65
CA VAL A 374 5.24 -1.54 14.74
C VAL A 374 6.39 -0.59 14.43
N SER A 375 6.07 0.48 13.74
CA SER A 375 7.02 1.47 13.24
C SER A 375 7.02 2.74 14.08
N GLN A 376 7.54 3.81 13.54
CA GLN A 376 7.56 5.14 14.15
C GLN A 376 6.28 5.96 13.88
N PHE A 377 5.15 5.27 13.66
CA PHE A 377 3.87 5.91 13.31
C PHE A 377 3.40 6.93 14.37
N TRP A 378 2.78 8.00 13.90
CA TRP A 378 1.96 8.90 14.71
C TRP A 378 0.48 8.55 14.51
N SER A 379 -0.22 8.33 15.61
CA SER A 379 -1.66 8.04 15.56
C SER A 379 -2.43 8.92 16.54
N TYR A 380 -3.51 9.54 16.08
CA TYR A 380 -4.43 10.26 16.96
C TYR A 380 -5.40 9.30 17.69
N ARG A 381 -5.56 8.07 17.20
CA ARG A 381 -6.38 7.03 17.82
C ARG A 381 -5.61 6.23 18.88
N TRP A 382 -4.37 5.83 18.56
CA TRP A 382 -3.49 5.02 19.40
C TRP A 382 -2.18 5.76 19.65
N ASN A 383 -2.29 6.88 20.37
CA ASN A 383 -1.13 7.74 20.61
C ASN A 383 -0.29 7.20 21.76
N ILE A 384 0.91 6.73 21.44
CA ILE A 384 1.84 6.11 22.38
C ILE A 384 2.34 7.14 23.43
N GLN A 385 2.51 8.40 23.04
CA GLN A 385 2.91 9.47 23.96
C GLN A 385 1.86 9.74 25.06
N ILE A 386 0.58 9.68 24.72
CA ILE A 386 -0.50 9.85 25.72
C ILE A 386 -0.47 8.71 26.75
N MET A 387 -0.23 7.48 26.29
CA MET A 387 -0.09 6.32 27.20
C MET A 387 1.10 6.51 28.14
N ALA A 388 2.25 6.93 27.61
CA ALA A 388 3.44 7.21 28.41
C ALA A 388 3.26 8.40 29.37
N ALA A 389 2.55 9.46 28.95
CA ALA A 389 2.24 10.62 29.78
C ALA A 389 1.35 10.27 30.98
N ASN A 390 0.59 9.17 30.93
CA ASN A 390 -0.18 8.62 32.04
C ASN A 390 0.67 7.72 32.97
N GLY A 391 1.98 7.71 32.82
CA GLY A 391 2.92 7.00 33.71
C GLY A 391 3.15 5.54 33.37
N TYR A 392 2.79 5.09 32.16
CA TYR A 392 3.05 3.74 31.70
C TYR A 392 4.37 3.65 30.92
N VAL A 393 5.08 2.54 31.08
CA VAL A 393 6.06 2.08 30.09
C VAL A 393 5.31 1.31 29.00
N ILE A 394 5.56 1.62 27.73
CA ILE A 394 4.91 0.95 26.61
C ILE A 394 5.92 0.06 25.88
N VAL A 395 5.64 -1.21 25.78
CA VAL A 395 6.45 -2.23 25.08
C VAL A 395 5.79 -2.54 23.75
N LEU A 396 6.49 -2.29 22.64
CA LEU A 396 5.96 -2.34 21.28
C LEU A 396 6.82 -3.31 20.44
N PRO A 397 6.58 -4.63 20.52
CA PRO A 397 7.39 -5.61 19.83
C PRO A 397 7.02 -5.76 18.35
N ASN A 398 8.03 -5.89 17.52
CA ASN A 398 7.90 -6.35 16.13
C ASN A 398 8.02 -7.88 16.09
N ARG A 399 7.01 -8.57 16.61
CA ARG A 399 6.95 -10.04 16.64
C ARG A 399 6.94 -10.61 15.23
N ARG A 400 7.23 -11.90 15.06
CA ARG A 400 7.13 -12.56 13.74
C ARG A 400 5.74 -12.41 13.12
N GLY A 401 5.70 -12.35 11.80
CA GLY A 401 4.51 -12.01 11.02
C GLY A 401 4.38 -10.53 10.68
N LEU A 402 5.23 -9.64 11.25
CA LEU A 402 5.28 -8.24 10.87
C LEU A 402 6.36 -8.01 9.78
N PRO A 403 6.10 -7.17 8.76
CA PRO A 403 7.05 -6.87 7.70
C PRO A 403 8.23 -6.01 8.18
N GLY A 404 9.31 -6.00 7.39
CA GLY A 404 10.50 -5.18 7.66
C GLY A 404 11.65 -5.93 8.33
N PHE A 405 11.56 -7.26 8.44
CA PHE A 405 12.56 -8.12 9.02
C PHE A 405 12.91 -9.32 8.13
N GLY A 406 12.66 -9.17 6.83
CA GLY A 406 12.77 -10.20 5.82
C GLY A 406 11.47 -11.00 5.64
N SER A 407 11.31 -11.58 4.44
CA SER A 407 10.13 -12.36 4.06
C SER A 407 9.92 -13.57 4.97
N ALA A 408 11.00 -14.24 5.39
CA ALA A 408 10.92 -15.38 6.29
C ALA A 408 10.30 -15.04 7.65
N TRP A 409 10.68 -13.89 8.24
CA TRP A 409 10.09 -13.42 9.50
C TRP A 409 8.61 -13.14 9.36
N ASN A 410 8.23 -12.52 8.25
CA ASN A 410 6.84 -12.19 7.94
C ASN A 410 5.98 -13.47 7.75
N GLU A 411 6.53 -14.50 7.10
CA GLU A 411 5.80 -15.74 6.80
C GLU A 411 5.62 -16.67 8.01
N GLU A 412 6.46 -16.58 9.03
CA GLU A 412 6.48 -17.53 10.16
C GLU A 412 5.19 -17.53 11.00
N ILE A 413 4.34 -16.53 10.90
CA ILE A 413 3.02 -16.52 11.56
C ILE A 413 1.97 -17.33 10.79
N SER A 414 2.19 -17.62 9.50
CA SER A 414 1.20 -18.26 8.64
C SER A 414 0.87 -19.67 9.14
N GLY A 415 -0.40 -19.84 9.56
CA GLY A 415 -0.88 -21.09 10.16
C GLY A 415 -0.52 -21.30 11.63
N ASP A 416 0.13 -20.32 12.29
CA ASP A 416 0.52 -20.38 13.72
C ASP A 416 0.29 -19.05 14.44
N TRP A 417 -0.97 -18.63 14.54
CA TRP A 417 -1.35 -17.35 15.14
C TRP A 417 -1.21 -17.28 16.66
N THR A 418 -1.18 -18.41 17.35
CA THR A 418 -1.16 -18.51 18.82
C THR A 418 0.12 -19.19 19.36
N GLY A 419 1.01 -19.65 18.48
CA GLY A 419 2.23 -20.34 18.85
C GLY A 419 3.40 -19.39 19.12
N GLN A 420 4.39 -19.40 18.27
CA GLN A 420 5.63 -18.68 18.51
C GLN A 420 5.46 -17.15 18.53
N CYS A 421 4.49 -16.59 17.79
CA CYS A 421 4.23 -15.15 17.87
C CYS A 421 3.76 -14.71 19.26
N MET A 422 3.02 -15.55 20.01
CA MET A 422 2.69 -15.28 21.40
C MET A 422 3.92 -15.30 22.30
N ASN A 423 4.82 -16.27 22.08
CA ASN A 423 6.09 -16.33 22.81
C ASN A 423 6.98 -15.10 22.55
N ASP A 424 6.92 -14.54 21.34
CA ASP A 424 7.62 -13.30 21.02
C ASP A 424 7.08 -12.12 21.87
N TYR A 425 5.76 -11.99 22.00
CA TYR A 425 5.13 -10.98 22.87
C TYR A 425 5.55 -11.17 24.33
N LEU A 426 5.52 -12.40 24.84
CA LEU A 426 5.94 -12.70 26.21
C LEU A 426 7.43 -12.42 26.42
N SER A 427 8.28 -12.75 25.47
CA SER A 427 9.70 -12.42 25.53
C SER A 427 9.97 -10.90 25.62
N ALA A 428 9.18 -10.11 24.90
CA ALA A 428 9.31 -8.65 24.94
C ALA A 428 8.93 -8.04 26.30
N ILE A 429 7.79 -8.50 26.88
CA ILE A 429 7.34 -7.98 28.17
C ILE A 429 8.24 -8.46 29.31
N ASP A 430 8.75 -9.70 29.27
CA ASP A 430 9.68 -10.25 30.24
C ASP A 430 11.03 -9.53 30.20
N ASP A 431 11.55 -9.19 29.00
CA ASP A 431 12.75 -8.38 28.89
C ASP A 431 12.56 -7.00 29.51
N ALA A 432 11.43 -6.34 29.24
CA ALA A 432 11.14 -5.04 29.86
C ALA A 432 11.01 -5.14 31.38
N ALA A 433 10.35 -6.16 31.91
CA ALA A 433 10.20 -6.35 33.35
C ALA A 433 11.52 -6.64 34.11
N ASN A 434 12.48 -7.27 33.43
CA ASN A 434 13.73 -7.71 34.05
C ASN A 434 14.91 -6.76 33.81
N ASN A 435 14.85 -5.94 32.75
CA ASN A 435 16.02 -5.20 32.25
C ASN A 435 15.77 -3.69 32.05
N LEU A 436 14.60 -3.17 32.40
CA LEU A 436 14.28 -1.74 32.50
C LEU A 436 14.13 -1.36 33.96
#